data_3609ac4443188030a78b4f3f54e2708e
#
_entry.id   3609ac4443188030a78b4f3f54e2708e
#
_cell.length_a   1.000
_cell.length_b   1.000
_cell.length_c   1.000
_cell.angle_alpha   90.00
_cell.angle_beta   90.00
_cell.angle_gamma   90.00
#
_symmetry.space_group_name_H-M   'P 1'
#
loop_
_entity.id
_entity.type
_entity.pdbx_description
1 polymer ?
#
loop_
_entity_poly.entity_id
_entity_poly.type
_entity_poly.pdbx_seq_one_letter_code
_entity_poly.pdbx_strand_id
1 'polypeptide(L)'
;MSIPESIKSRRPTQFGAVEIRFIGGHYYTYLVSSKWDAAKGRPQKVTGKSIGKITEADGFIPNANGLRLMQEMRLMPDAAPSVKNYGAYEVLQQLTPDLSDSLREYFPDSFREIRTLSLIRLVDKISSAKMIQPLFLDSYMSDICGDISISEGSVRKFIAGLGSKQDRIDAFMKSQVMPGTTLLFNGTSIFTKSADSLAAKGYNPDHSPDPQARLLYVFEKDSHKPVFYRVVQGSIVDKSAFMDTVNAAGCSDCIIIADKGFYSKPNVSALLNAGMRYILPLQENTVNVEPEFYQNPSDSKWDNVFSYNKRAVWCRKRRSGNRGNFIYTFRDDSRRAELVGHFVERVEKDYGEEECQPKDVVNEVRMGYFSFCSNLDVEPREIYLDYKERWDIEQCFDYLKNSVSTNASHAHTDDYFRGWAFLNHVSLLYYYGLLNAVRNTKLDDRYSAEDVLKLTKNIYRVDTGDKEGIRISAIQKKTQAILDTLGVDLLRKK
;
A
#
# COMPACT_ATOMS: atom_id res chain seq x y z
N MET A 1 -47.11 4.74 -7.59
CA MET A 1 -47.50 5.78 -6.62
C MET A 1 -47.32 7.13 -7.30
N SER A 2 -48.30 8.04 -7.20
CA SER A 2 -48.16 9.40 -7.68
C SER A 2 -47.25 10.19 -6.72
N ILE A 3 -46.36 10.98 -7.25
CA ILE A 3 -45.44 11.84 -6.45
C ILE A 3 -46.31 12.90 -5.78
N PRO A 4 -46.20 13.12 -4.43
CA PRO A 4 -46.95 14.14 -3.72
C PRO A 4 -46.71 15.54 -4.26
N GLU A 5 -47.68 16.42 -4.19
CA GLU A 5 -47.58 17.80 -4.68
C GLU A 5 -46.55 18.61 -3.87
N SER A 6 -46.44 18.33 -2.56
CA SER A 6 -45.41 18.90 -1.68
C SER A 6 -43.97 18.62 -2.15
N ILE A 7 -43.75 17.51 -2.85
CA ILE A 7 -42.48 17.14 -3.43
C ILE A 7 -42.32 17.72 -4.85
N LYS A 8 -43.39 17.72 -5.65
CA LYS A 8 -43.34 18.27 -7.02
C LYS A 8 -43.05 19.74 -7.04
N SER A 9 -43.66 20.50 -6.14
CA SER A 9 -43.46 21.95 -6.01
C SER A 9 -42.02 22.35 -5.67
N ARG A 10 -41.23 21.41 -5.13
CA ARG A 10 -39.83 21.60 -4.77
C ARG A 10 -38.87 21.11 -5.87
N ARG A 11 -39.37 20.84 -7.08
CA ARG A 11 -38.54 20.44 -8.21
C ARG A 11 -37.52 21.55 -8.52
N PRO A 12 -36.21 21.23 -8.65
CA PRO A 12 -35.17 22.22 -8.93
C PRO A 12 -35.19 22.60 -10.42
N THR A 13 -36.06 23.59 -10.76
CA THR A 13 -36.32 24.06 -12.14
C THR A 13 -35.11 24.76 -12.76
N GLN A 14 -34.17 25.25 -11.97
CA GLN A 14 -32.95 25.89 -12.41
C GLN A 14 -32.06 24.96 -13.28
N PHE A 15 -32.22 23.65 -13.20
CA PHE A 15 -31.47 22.70 -14.01
C PHE A 15 -32.18 22.32 -15.32
N GLY A 16 -33.27 22.99 -15.66
CA GLY A 16 -34.08 22.66 -16.83
C GLY A 16 -35.00 21.46 -16.59
N ALA A 17 -35.01 20.50 -17.53
CA ALA A 17 -35.89 19.35 -17.42
C ALA A 17 -35.37 18.33 -16.41
N VAL A 18 -36.09 18.16 -15.30
CA VAL A 18 -35.76 17.25 -14.20
C VAL A 18 -36.93 16.27 -13.99
N GLU A 19 -36.62 15.00 -13.82
CA GLU A 19 -37.54 13.94 -13.42
C GLU A 19 -37.33 13.57 -11.96
N ILE A 20 -38.45 13.39 -11.23
CA ILE A 20 -38.44 12.91 -9.86
C ILE A 20 -38.82 11.43 -9.86
N ARG A 21 -38.05 10.56 -9.19
CA ARG A 21 -38.35 9.15 -9.02
C ARG A 21 -38.36 8.79 -7.53
N PHE A 22 -39.38 8.00 -7.15
CA PHE A 22 -39.43 7.43 -5.79
C PHE A 22 -38.74 6.07 -5.78
N ILE A 23 -37.65 5.96 -5.02
CA ILE A 23 -36.80 4.77 -4.95
C ILE A 23 -36.41 4.56 -3.48
N GLY A 24 -36.69 3.39 -2.92
CA GLY A 24 -36.25 3.02 -1.57
C GLY A 24 -36.70 3.99 -0.47
N GLY A 25 -37.92 4.55 -0.56
CA GLY A 25 -38.46 5.48 0.44
C GLY A 25 -38.05 6.96 0.23
N HIS A 26 -37.30 7.29 -0.82
CA HIS A 26 -36.77 8.63 -1.07
C HIS A 26 -37.12 9.13 -2.48
N TYR A 27 -37.22 10.47 -2.65
CA TYR A 27 -37.49 11.12 -3.94
C TYR A 27 -36.17 11.62 -4.54
N TYR A 28 -35.69 10.92 -5.57
CA TYR A 28 -34.45 11.30 -6.28
C TYR A 28 -34.78 12.11 -7.54
N THR A 29 -33.92 13.04 -7.87
CA THR A 29 -34.03 13.92 -9.04
C THR A 29 -32.97 13.53 -10.08
N TYR A 30 -33.41 13.47 -11.36
CA TYR A 30 -32.58 13.12 -12.50
C TYR A 30 -32.70 14.18 -13.58
N LEU A 31 -31.57 14.52 -14.23
CA LEU A 31 -31.61 15.31 -15.44
C LEU A 31 -32.29 14.52 -16.54
N VAL A 32 -33.06 15.22 -17.37
CA VAL A 32 -33.72 14.62 -18.52
C VAL A 32 -33.42 15.46 -19.75
N SER A 33 -33.05 14.80 -20.83
CA SER A 33 -32.89 15.40 -22.16
C SER A 33 -33.73 14.62 -23.19
N SER A 34 -33.87 15.15 -24.38
CA SER A 34 -34.45 14.45 -25.51
C SER A 34 -33.42 14.30 -26.61
N LYS A 35 -33.32 13.11 -27.19
CA LYS A 35 -32.48 12.85 -28.36
C LYS A 35 -33.40 12.35 -29.52
N TRP A 36 -33.19 12.88 -30.72
CA TRP A 36 -33.93 12.42 -31.88
C TRP A 36 -33.56 10.96 -32.20
N ASP A 37 -34.56 10.10 -32.26
CA ASP A 37 -34.41 8.71 -32.66
C ASP A 37 -34.84 8.61 -34.18
N ALA A 38 -33.85 8.53 -35.06
CA ALA A 38 -34.07 8.49 -36.48
C ALA A 38 -34.85 7.23 -36.94
N ALA A 39 -34.72 6.11 -36.21
CA ALA A 39 -35.43 4.87 -36.51
C ALA A 39 -36.92 4.93 -36.14
N LYS A 40 -37.27 5.75 -35.18
CA LYS A 40 -38.65 5.91 -34.68
C LYS A 40 -39.32 7.23 -35.16
N GLY A 41 -38.57 8.10 -35.81
CA GLY A 41 -39.04 9.38 -36.29
C GLY A 41 -39.59 10.32 -35.20
N ARG A 42 -39.13 10.18 -33.95
CA ARG A 42 -39.61 10.96 -32.80
C ARG A 42 -38.52 11.19 -31.75
N PRO A 43 -38.62 12.27 -30.95
CA PRO A 43 -37.71 12.46 -29.85
C PRO A 43 -37.87 11.38 -28.79
N GLN A 44 -36.75 10.81 -28.32
CA GLN A 44 -36.72 9.85 -27.23
C GLN A 44 -36.16 10.52 -26.00
N LYS A 45 -36.83 10.32 -24.87
CA LYS A 45 -36.39 10.80 -23.58
C LYS A 45 -35.11 10.06 -23.13
N VAL A 46 -34.08 10.79 -22.77
CA VAL A 46 -32.85 10.29 -22.20
C VAL A 46 -32.78 10.74 -20.74
N THR A 47 -32.69 9.79 -19.82
CA THR A 47 -32.49 10.07 -18.40
C THR A 47 -31.01 10.09 -18.10
N GLY A 48 -30.52 11.21 -17.62
CA GLY A 48 -29.14 11.41 -17.19
C GLY A 48 -28.89 10.95 -15.75
N LYS A 49 -27.78 11.42 -15.17
CA LYS A 49 -27.39 11.10 -13.79
C LYS A 49 -28.34 11.74 -12.77
N SER A 50 -28.45 11.15 -11.57
CA SER A 50 -29.13 11.76 -10.44
C SER A 50 -28.34 13.01 -9.98
N ILE A 51 -29.05 14.09 -9.71
CA ILE A 51 -28.48 15.36 -9.23
C ILE A 51 -28.77 15.63 -7.76
N GLY A 52 -29.59 14.82 -7.11
CA GLY A 52 -29.90 14.98 -5.70
C GLY A 52 -31.18 14.27 -5.28
N LYS A 53 -31.68 14.62 -4.11
CA LYS A 53 -32.96 14.14 -3.56
C LYS A 53 -33.80 15.33 -3.10
N ILE A 54 -35.13 15.10 -2.99
CA ILE A 54 -36.06 16.08 -2.42
C ILE A 54 -36.62 15.52 -1.12
N THR A 55 -36.63 16.33 -0.07
CA THR A 55 -37.32 16.04 1.19
C THR A 55 -38.42 17.10 1.43
N GLU A 56 -39.39 16.77 2.26
CA GLU A 56 -40.41 17.75 2.66
C GLU A 56 -39.87 18.83 3.59
N ALA A 57 -38.85 18.50 4.39
CA ALA A 57 -38.26 19.45 5.34
C ALA A 57 -37.29 20.42 4.62
N ASP A 58 -36.32 19.88 3.88
CA ASP A 58 -35.19 20.67 3.40
C ASP A 58 -35.31 21.07 1.92
N GLY A 59 -36.35 20.58 1.21
CA GLY A 59 -36.48 20.79 -0.23
C GLY A 59 -35.50 19.96 -1.05
N PHE A 60 -34.92 20.55 -2.11
CA PHE A 60 -33.92 19.91 -2.94
C PHE A 60 -32.55 19.90 -2.26
N ILE A 61 -32.02 18.71 -2.03
CA ILE A 61 -30.68 18.48 -1.49
C ILE A 61 -29.84 17.92 -2.62
N PRO A 62 -28.87 18.71 -3.18
CA PRO A 62 -28.01 18.25 -4.25
C PRO A 62 -27.05 17.16 -3.77
N ASN A 63 -26.78 16.19 -4.63
CA ASN A 63 -25.64 15.28 -4.50
C ASN A 63 -24.39 15.89 -5.18
N ALA A 64 -23.28 15.13 -5.24
CA ALA A 64 -22.05 15.58 -5.88
C ALA A 64 -22.26 16.07 -7.34
N ASN A 65 -23.10 15.37 -8.12
CA ASN A 65 -23.42 15.79 -9.49
C ASN A 65 -24.26 17.09 -9.52
N GLY A 66 -25.19 17.23 -8.57
CA GLY A 66 -26.01 18.43 -8.47
C GLY A 66 -25.18 19.65 -8.04
N LEU A 67 -24.31 19.51 -7.06
CA LEU A 67 -23.38 20.55 -6.62
C LEU A 67 -22.48 21.01 -7.77
N ARG A 68 -21.87 20.05 -8.49
CA ARG A 68 -21.05 20.37 -9.66
C ARG A 68 -21.83 21.14 -10.72
N LEU A 69 -23.06 20.69 -11.03
CA LEU A 69 -23.91 21.36 -12.00
C LEU A 69 -24.30 22.76 -11.57
N MET A 70 -24.57 22.97 -10.27
CA MET A 70 -24.82 24.31 -9.71
C MET A 70 -23.60 25.23 -9.86
N GLN A 71 -22.40 24.72 -9.66
CA GLN A 71 -21.15 25.46 -9.90
C GLN A 71 -20.97 25.80 -11.38
N GLU A 72 -21.13 24.81 -12.27
CA GLU A 72 -21.01 25.01 -13.73
C GLU A 72 -22.03 26.02 -14.28
N MET A 73 -23.24 26.03 -13.73
CA MET A 73 -24.33 26.94 -14.15
C MET A 73 -24.31 28.29 -13.39
N ARG A 74 -23.35 28.50 -12.50
CA ARG A 74 -23.26 29.70 -11.63
C ARG A 74 -24.57 30.03 -10.89
N LEU A 75 -25.30 28.99 -10.50
CA LEU A 75 -26.59 29.10 -9.79
C LEU A 75 -26.43 29.21 -8.28
N MET A 76 -25.23 29.30 -7.76
CA MET A 76 -24.96 29.60 -6.35
C MET A 76 -24.89 31.14 -6.24
N PRO A 77 -25.87 31.81 -5.59
CA PRO A 77 -25.79 33.23 -5.32
C PRO A 77 -24.58 33.45 -4.40
N ASP A 78 -23.69 34.37 -4.76
CA ASP A 78 -22.48 34.71 -3.99
C ASP A 78 -21.67 33.47 -3.60
N ALA A 79 -21.37 32.62 -4.59
CA ALA A 79 -20.66 31.38 -4.35
C ALA A 79 -19.32 31.71 -3.71
N ALA A 80 -19.18 31.32 -2.45
CA ALA A 80 -17.87 31.30 -1.80
C ALA A 80 -16.88 30.62 -2.72
N PRO A 81 -15.64 31.10 -2.85
CA PRO A 81 -14.65 30.51 -3.69
C PRO A 81 -14.55 29.00 -3.43
N SER A 82 -14.58 28.20 -4.48
CA SER A 82 -14.32 26.77 -4.34
C SER A 82 -12.84 26.57 -4.04
N VAL A 83 -12.53 26.02 -2.87
CA VAL A 83 -11.15 25.75 -2.43
C VAL A 83 -11.00 24.26 -2.27
N LYS A 84 -10.05 23.67 -3.02
CA LYS A 84 -9.83 22.23 -3.04
C LYS A 84 -8.38 21.87 -2.78
N ASN A 85 -8.15 20.82 -2.01
CA ASN A 85 -6.83 20.24 -1.81
C ASN A 85 -6.24 19.82 -3.16
N TYR A 86 -5.04 20.29 -3.48
CA TYR A 86 -4.43 20.12 -4.80
C TYR A 86 -3.01 19.56 -4.73
N GLY A 87 -2.12 20.26 -4.00
CA GLY A 87 -0.67 20.05 -4.16
C GLY A 87 -0.21 18.63 -3.93
N ALA A 88 -0.58 17.98 -2.82
CA ALA A 88 -0.14 16.61 -2.53
C ALA A 88 -0.62 15.61 -3.60
N TYR A 89 -1.86 15.75 -4.07
CA TYR A 89 -2.40 14.89 -5.13
C TYR A 89 -1.65 15.04 -6.45
N GLU A 90 -1.34 16.29 -6.82
CA GLU A 90 -0.66 16.59 -8.08
C GLU A 90 0.81 16.16 -8.04
N VAL A 91 1.51 16.40 -6.92
CA VAL A 91 2.89 15.93 -6.70
C VAL A 91 2.99 14.42 -6.91
N LEU A 92 2.12 13.65 -6.27
CA LEU A 92 2.13 12.19 -6.41
C LEU A 92 1.92 11.76 -7.87
N GLN A 93 1.00 12.39 -8.60
CA GLN A 93 0.73 12.05 -9.99
C GLN A 93 1.87 12.44 -10.93
N GLN A 94 2.51 13.59 -10.71
CA GLN A 94 3.63 14.03 -11.55
C GLN A 94 4.88 13.16 -11.33
N LEU A 95 5.08 12.66 -10.12
CA LEU A 95 6.22 11.79 -9.80
C LEU A 95 6.03 10.33 -10.23
N THR A 96 4.80 9.93 -10.61
CA THR A 96 4.48 8.54 -10.98
C THR A 96 3.65 8.45 -12.27
N PRO A 97 4.09 9.04 -13.38
CA PRO A 97 3.34 9.00 -14.64
C PRO A 97 3.16 7.58 -15.16
N ASP A 98 4.19 6.75 -15.10
CA ASP A 98 4.19 5.36 -15.57
C ASP A 98 3.17 4.50 -14.82
N LEU A 99 2.95 4.75 -13.53
CA LEU A 99 1.93 4.07 -12.75
C LEU A 99 0.53 4.39 -13.28
N SER A 100 0.28 5.64 -13.64
CA SER A 100 -1.02 6.07 -14.20
C SER A 100 -1.28 5.40 -15.55
N ASP A 101 -0.25 5.26 -16.38
CA ASP A 101 -0.36 4.62 -17.70
C ASP A 101 -0.55 3.11 -17.57
N SER A 102 0.19 2.46 -16.67
CA SER A 102 0.02 1.04 -16.35
C SER A 102 -1.38 0.74 -15.79
N LEU A 103 -1.87 1.56 -14.85
CA LEU A 103 -3.24 1.41 -14.34
C LEU A 103 -4.30 1.56 -15.45
N ARG A 104 -4.09 2.45 -16.41
CA ARG A 104 -5.01 2.63 -17.53
C ARG A 104 -5.00 1.43 -18.48
N GLU A 105 -3.84 0.82 -18.71
CA GLU A 105 -3.67 -0.37 -19.53
C GLU A 105 -4.43 -1.58 -18.94
N TYR A 106 -4.20 -1.89 -17.66
CA TYR A 106 -4.80 -3.07 -17.04
C TYR A 106 -6.24 -2.85 -16.55
N PHE A 107 -6.64 -1.60 -16.26
CA PHE A 107 -7.95 -1.24 -15.73
C PHE A 107 -8.60 -0.08 -16.51
N PRO A 108 -8.80 -0.19 -17.84
CA PRO A 108 -9.28 0.92 -18.68
C PRO A 108 -10.63 1.49 -18.20
N ASP A 109 -11.52 0.63 -17.69
CA ASP A 109 -12.87 1.00 -17.27
C ASP A 109 -12.95 1.51 -15.82
N SER A 110 -11.89 1.38 -15.03
CA SER A 110 -11.89 1.65 -13.58
C SER A 110 -10.62 2.33 -13.07
N PHE A 111 -9.70 2.73 -13.95
CA PHE A 111 -8.44 3.35 -13.53
C PHE A 111 -8.67 4.66 -12.76
N ARG A 112 -9.73 5.42 -13.09
CA ARG A 112 -10.06 6.68 -12.44
C ARG A 112 -10.46 6.48 -10.98
N GLU A 113 -11.31 5.49 -10.72
CA GLU A 113 -11.71 5.12 -9.38
C GLU A 113 -10.53 4.58 -8.58
N ILE A 114 -9.72 3.67 -9.16
CA ILE A 114 -8.53 3.11 -8.49
C ILE A 114 -7.58 4.24 -8.11
N ARG A 115 -7.22 5.11 -9.05
CA ARG A 115 -6.34 6.26 -8.81
C ARG A 115 -6.89 7.17 -7.73
N THR A 116 -8.15 7.60 -7.86
CA THR A 116 -8.78 8.53 -6.93
C THR A 116 -8.84 7.97 -5.52
N LEU A 117 -9.32 6.73 -5.37
CA LEU A 117 -9.43 6.10 -4.06
C LEU A 117 -8.06 5.87 -3.42
N SER A 118 -7.06 5.44 -4.20
CA SER A 118 -5.70 5.21 -3.69
C SER A 118 -5.03 6.51 -3.26
N LEU A 119 -5.20 7.60 -4.02
CA LEU A 119 -4.64 8.90 -3.67
C LEU A 119 -5.31 9.50 -2.42
N ILE A 120 -6.64 9.44 -2.31
CA ILE A 120 -7.36 9.92 -1.12
C ILE A 120 -6.90 9.14 0.12
N ARG A 121 -6.80 7.81 0.01
CA ARG A 121 -6.32 6.98 1.11
C ARG A 121 -4.92 7.35 1.57
N LEU A 122 -4.02 7.63 0.63
CA LEU A 122 -2.65 8.01 0.92
C LEU A 122 -2.55 9.41 1.54
N VAL A 123 -3.17 10.42 0.90
CA VAL A 123 -3.06 11.83 1.30
C VAL A 123 -3.76 12.10 2.62
N ASP A 124 -4.92 11.48 2.85
CA ASP A 124 -5.76 11.72 4.03
C ASP A 124 -5.65 10.62 5.09
N LYS A 125 -4.85 9.59 4.84
CA LYS A 125 -4.56 8.47 5.77
C LYS A 125 -5.84 7.82 6.30
N ILE A 126 -6.78 7.52 5.42
CA ILE A 126 -8.07 6.97 5.80
C ILE A 126 -8.32 5.56 5.25
N SER A 127 -9.06 4.76 6.04
CA SER A 127 -9.53 3.43 5.64
C SER A 127 -11.06 3.33 5.48
N SER A 128 -11.80 4.25 6.09
CA SER A 128 -13.26 4.19 6.13
C SER A 128 -13.92 4.65 4.84
N ALA A 129 -14.73 3.78 4.22
CA ALA A 129 -15.47 4.10 2.99
C ALA A 129 -16.42 5.31 3.13
N LYS A 130 -16.96 5.56 4.33
CA LYS A 130 -17.86 6.69 4.59
C LYS A 130 -17.18 8.06 4.48
N MET A 131 -15.84 8.10 4.70
CA MET A 131 -15.07 9.34 4.64
C MET A 131 -14.59 9.67 3.23
N ILE A 132 -14.66 8.74 2.29
CA ILE A 132 -14.19 8.94 0.92
C ILE A 132 -14.95 10.08 0.23
N GLN A 133 -16.28 10.09 0.34
CA GLN A 133 -17.09 11.10 -0.35
C GLN A 133 -16.77 12.55 0.08
N PRO A 134 -16.76 12.92 1.37
CA PRO A 134 -16.39 14.28 1.76
C PRO A 134 -14.97 14.64 1.33
N LEU A 135 -13.98 13.77 1.50
CA LEU A 135 -12.61 14.04 1.11
C LEU A 135 -12.41 14.16 -0.42
N PHE A 136 -13.16 13.39 -1.20
CA PHE A 136 -13.19 13.55 -2.63
C PHE A 136 -13.72 14.93 -3.04
N LEU A 137 -14.82 15.37 -2.44
CA LEU A 137 -15.41 16.69 -2.71
C LEU A 137 -14.47 17.84 -2.34
N ASP A 138 -13.68 17.68 -1.27
CA ASP A 138 -12.67 18.63 -0.82
C ASP A 138 -11.36 18.58 -1.64
N SER A 139 -11.18 17.55 -2.48
CA SER A 139 -10.03 17.42 -3.34
C SER A 139 -10.32 17.86 -4.78
N TYR A 140 -9.30 18.34 -5.49
CA TYR A 140 -9.42 18.64 -6.92
C TYR A 140 -9.71 17.42 -7.78
N MET A 141 -9.57 16.21 -7.22
CA MET A 141 -9.95 14.98 -7.91
C MET A 141 -11.42 14.98 -8.32
N SER A 142 -12.30 15.68 -7.57
CA SER A 142 -13.70 15.86 -7.91
C SER A 142 -13.91 16.69 -9.17
N ASP A 143 -12.96 17.56 -9.52
CA ASP A 143 -13.04 18.35 -10.76
C ASP A 143 -12.67 17.52 -12.00
N ILE A 144 -11.66 16.65 -11.88
CA ILE A 144 -11.14 15.85 -12.99
C ILE A 144 -11.78 14.47 -13.11
N CYS A 145 -12.43 13.97 -12.07
CA CYS A 145 -13.09 12.67 -12.00
C CYS A 145 -14.54 12.78 -11.49
N GLY A 146 -15.21 13.89 -11.70
CA GLY A 146 -16.56 14.16 -11.15
C GLY A 146 -17.66 13.23 -11.67
N ASP A 147 -17.38 12.37 -12.63
CA ASP A 147 -18.27 11.36 -13.18
C ASP A 147 -18.24 10.01 -12.42
N ILE A 148 -17.28 9.80 -11.51
CA ILE A 148 -17.23 8.59 -10.70
C ILE A 148 -18.26 8.62 -9.57
N SER A 149 -18.78 7.45 -9.20
CA SER A 149 -19.75 7.31 -8.11
C SER A 149 -19.04 6.96 -6.81
N ILE A 150 -19.06 7.87 -5.82
CA ILE A 150 -18.28 7.78 -4.59
C ILE A 150 -19.11 7.82 -3.31
N SER A 151 -20.43 7.55 -3.38
CA SER A 151 -21.20 7.28 -2.16
C SER A 151 -20.62 6.06 -1.43
N GLU A 152 -20.80 5.97 -0.12
CA GLU A 152 -20.28 4.83 0.66
C GLU A 152 -20.66 3.48 0.04
N GLY A 153 -21.92 3.32 -0.36
CA GLY A 153 -22.41 2.08 -0.99
C GLY A 153 -21.75 1.80 -2.33
N SER A 154 -21.52 2.86 -3.16
CA SER A 154 -20.85 2.72 -4.45
C SER A 154 -19.38 2.36 -4.28
N VAL A 155 -18.69 2.98 -3.32
CA VAL A 155 -17.29 2.68 -3.00
C VAL A 155 -17.15 1.23 -2.51
N ARG A 156 -18.02 0.77 -1.61
CA ARG A 156 -18.00 -0.61 -1.13
C ARG A 156 -18.24 -1.61 -2.26
N LYS A 157 -19.22 -1.35 -3.13
CA LYS A 157 -19.51 -2.19 -4.29
C LYS A 157 -18.33 -2.18 -5.29
N PHE A 158 -17.73 -1.02 -5.52
CA PHE A 158 -16.56 -0.90 -6.38
C PHE A 158 -15.38 -1.72 -5.86
N ILE A 159 -15.05 -1.60 -4.56
CA ILE A 159 -13.94 -2.33 -3.94
C ILE A 159 -14.15 -3.85 -4.07
N ALA A 160 -15.36 -4.36 -3.78
CA ALA A 160 -15.66 -5.78 -3.94
C ALA A 160 -15.58 -6.22 -5.41
N GLY A 161 -16.15 -5.44 -6.35
CA GLY A 161 -16.07 -5.72 -7.77
C GLY A 161 -14.64 -5.61 -8.36
N LEU A 162 -13.76 -4.82 -7.74
CA LEU A 162 -12.34 -4.79 -8.09
C LEU A 162 -11.64 -6.07 -7.61
N GLY A 163 -11.88 -6.48 -6.37
CA GLY A 163 -11.27 -7.68 -5.80
C GLY A 163 -11.70 -8.99 -6.45
N SER A 164 -12.90 -9.04 -7.06
CA SER A 164 -13.33 -10.20 -7.84
C SER A 164 -12.56 -10.37 -9.17
N LYS A 165 -11.81 -9.33 -9.60
CA LYS A 165 -10.99 -9.35 -10.84
C LYS A 165 -9.53 -9.73 -10.53
N GLN A 166 -9.31 -10.79 -9.74
CA GLN A 166 -7.98 -11.19 -9.28
C GLN A 166 -6.99 -11.40 -10.42
N ASP A 167 -7.42 -11.98 -11.54
CA ASP A 167 -6.56 -12.22 -12.71
C ASP A 167 -5.97 -10.90 -13.27
N ARG A 168 -6.75 -9.81 -13.29
CA ARG A 168 -6.27 -8.49 -13.74
C ARG A 168 -5.33 -7.86 -12.72
N ILE A 169 -5.63 -8.01 -11.42
CA ILE A 169 -4.76 -7.56 -10.34
C ILE A 169 -3.42 -8.26 -10.43
N ASP A 170 -3.43 -9.58 -10.60
CA ASP A 170 -2.21 -10.39 -10.73
C ASP A 170 -1.42 -10.01 -11.98
N ALA A 171 -2.09 -9.81 -13.12
CA ALA A 171 -1.44 -9.40 -14.36
C ALA A 171 -0.76 -8.02 -14.21
N PHE A 172 -1.44 -7.03 -13.61
CA PHE A 172 -0.86 -5.73 -13.31
C PHE A 172 0.37 -5.85 -12.39
N MET A 173 0.27 -6.59 -11.30
CA MET A 173 1.38 -6.75 -10.37
C MET A 173 2.56 -7.51 -11.01
N LYS A 174 2.29 -8.56 -11.78
CA LYS A 174 3.33 -9.27 -12.54
C LYS A 174 4.09 -8.36 -13.51
N SER A 175 3.43 -7.41 -14.15
CA SER A 175 4.08 -6.46 -15.04
C SER A 175 5.07 -5.53 -14.33
N GLN A 176 4.98 -5.43 -13.00
CA GLN A 176 5.91 -4.64 -12.19
C GLN A 176 7.17 -5.43 -11.78
N VAL A 177 7.17 -6.76 -11.93
CA VAL A 177 8.31 -7.62 -11.56
C VAL A 177 9.26 -7.72 -12.74
N MET A 178 10.49 -7.24 -12.57
CA MET A 178 11.50 -7.28 -13.62
C MET A 178 12.39 -8.52 -13.48
N PRO A 179 12.69 -9.22 -14.58
CA PRO A 179 13.66 -10.32 -14.58
C PRO A 179 15.06 -9.85 -14.15
N GLY A 180 15.82 -10.71 -13.50
CA GLY A 180 17.22 -10.43 -13.13
C GLY A 180 17.40 -9.58 -11.89
N THR A 181 16.33 -9.12 -11.26
CA THR A 181 16.38 -8.23 -10.08
C THR A 181 16.47 -8.99 -8.76
N THR A 182 16.79 -8.29 -7.70
CA THR A 182 16.75 -8.84 -6.33
C THR A 182 15.41 -8.56 -5.69
N LEU A 183 14.71 -9.62 -5.26
CA LEU A 183 13.37 -9.56 -4.70
C LEU A 183 13.39 -9.97 -3.22
N LEU A 184 12.83 -9.11 -2.39
CA LEU A 184 12.69 -9.31 -0.96
C LEU A 184 11.27 -9.83 -0.66
N PHE A 185 11.19 -10.96 0.04
CA PHE A 185 9.92 -11.59 0.44
C PHE A 185 9.71 -11.45 1.94
N ASN A 186 8.54 -10.96 2.32
CA ASN A 186 8.15 -10.94 3.72
C ASN A 186 6.63 -11.07 3.85
N GLY A 187 6.15 -11.51 5.02
CA GLY A 187 4.74 -11.72 5.32
C GLY A 187 4.25 -10.83 6.45
N THR A 188 3.02 -10.35 6.33
CA THR A 188 2.34 -9.65 7.42
C THR A 188 0.92 -10.18 7.61
N SER A 189 0.43 -10.15 8.84
CA SER A 189 -0.95 -10.52 9.19
C SER A 189 -1.82 -9.27 9.26
N ILE A 190 -3.06 -9.39 8.75
CA ILE A 190 -4.07 -8.34 8.81
C ILE A 190 -5.33 -8.93 9.42
N PHE A 191 -5.79 -8.36 10.52
CA PHE A 191 -7.04 -8.77 11.15
C PHE A 191 -8.23 -8.41 10.25
N THR A 192 -9.12 -9.38 10.03
CA THR A 192 -10.29 -9.21 9.18
C THR A 192 -11.50 -9.90 9.77
N LYS A 193 -12.67 -9.31 9.56
CA LYS A 193 -13.98 -9.89 9.90
C LYS A 193 -14.68 -10.52 8.69
N SER A 194 -13.90 -10.87 7.64
CA SER A 194 -14.49 -11.60 6.51
C SER A 194 -15.16 -12.88 7.01
N ALA A 195 -16.37 -13.12 6.53
CA ALA A 195 -17.10 -14.36 6.84
C ALA A 195 -16.69 -15.51 5.90
N ASP A 196 -15.87 -15.22 4.89
CA ASP A 196 -15.45 -16.15 3.86
C ASP A 196 -14.15 -16.90 4.24
N SER A 197 -13.46 -17.45 3.28
CA SER A 197 -12.36 -18.39 3.46
C SER A 197 -11.03 -17.81 3.90
N LEU A 198 -10.76 -16.51 3.67
CA LEU A 198 -9.48 -15.87 3.99
C LEU A 198 -9.26 -15.65 5.48
N ALA A 199 -10.34 -15.39 6.22
CA ALA A 199 -10.26 -15.15 7.64
C ALA A 199 -10.10 -16.46 8.42
N ALA A 200 -8.95 -16.67 9.03
CA ALA A 200 -8.67 -17.82 9.88
C ALA A 200 -7.79 -17.45 11.06
N LYS A 201 -7.92 -18.19 12.16
CA LYS A 201 -6.99 -18.07 13.28
C LYS A 201 -5.63 -18.63 12.86
N GLY A 202 -4.57 -17.92 13.19
CA GLY A 202 -3.21 -18.31 12.85
C GLY A 202 -2.19 -17.58 13.73
N TYR A 203 -0.94 -17.99 13.63
CA TYR A 203 0.15 -17.30 14.32
C TYR A 203 0.28 -15.86 13.83
N ASN A 204 0.39 -14.93 14.76
CA ASN A 204 0.75 -13.54 14.53
C ASN A 204 1.67 -13.05 15.67
N PRO A 205 2.52 -12.03 15.40
CA PRO A 205 3.44 -11.52 16.43
C PRO A 205 2.75 -10.95 17.68
N ASP A 206 1.52 -10.47 17.52
CA ASP A 206 0.74 -9.85 18.61
C ASP A 206 0.01 -10.90 19.46
N HIS A 207 0.14 -12.19 19.12
CA HIS A 207 -0.56 -13.31 19.77
C HIS A 207 -2.08 -13.11 19.92
N SER A 208 -2.68 -12.28 19.04
CA SER A 208 -4.14 -12.06 19.03
C SER A 208 -4.89 -13.31 18.56
N PRO A 209 -5.98 -13.67 19.25
CA PRO A 209 -6.85 -14.77 18.84
C PRO A 209 -7.79 -14.42 17.68
N ASP A 210 -7.76 -13.16 17.19
CA ASP A 210 -8.66 -12.68 16.16
C ASP A 210 -8.38 -13.34 14.80
N PRO A 211 -9.43 -13.59 13.98
CA PRO A 211 -9.25 -14.06 12.62
C PRO A 211 -8.45 -13.06 11.79
N GLN A 212 -7.56 -13.57 10.96
CA GLN A 212 -6.66 -12.79 10.13
C GLN A 212 -6.57 -13.37 8.72
N ALA A 213 -6.17 -12.55 7.77
CA ALA A 213 -5.60 -12.95 6.49
C ALA A 213 -4.11 -12.60 6.48
N ARG A 214 -3.31 -13.27 5.67
CA ARG A 214 -1.90 -12.95 5.49
C ARG A 214 -1.66 -12.31 4.13
N LEU A 215 -0.81 -11.30 4.12
CA LEU A 215 -0.26 -10.72 2.90
C LEU A 215 1.22 -11.11 2.79
N LEU A 216 1.57 -11.85 1.74
CA LEU A 216 2.95 -12.13 1.38
C LEU A 216 3.36 -11.12 0.33
N TYR A 217 4.21 -10.18 0.71
CA TYR A 217 4.70 -9.11 -0.15
C TYR A 217 6.03 -9.46 -0.81
N VAL A 218 6.16 -9.02 -2.05
CA VAL A 218 7.39 -9.03 -2.85
C VAL A 218 7.79 -7.59 -3.12
N PHE A 219 8.99 -7.27 -2.74
CA PHE A 219 9.56 -5.94 -2.84
C PHE A 219 10.81 -5.99 -3.71
N GLU A 220 10.94 -5.11 -4.68
CA GLU A 220 12.14 -5.03 -5.51
C GLU A 220 13.18 -4.15 -4.82
N LYS A 221 14.37 -4.73 -4.59
CA LYS A 221 15.45 -4.10 -3.85
C LYS A 221 15.97 -2.83 -4.52
N ASP A 222 16.32 -2.91 -5.80
CA ASP A 222 17.05 -1.83 -6.49
C ASP A 222 16.17 -0.61 -6.77
N SER A 223 14.90 -0.82 -7.11
CA SER A 223 13.92 0.26 -7.30
C SER A 223 13.24 0.70 -6.00
N HIS A 224 13.55 0.05 -4.88
CA HIS A 224 12.96 0.32 -3.57
C HIS A 224 11.43 0.47 -3.65
N LYS A 225 10.71 -0.50 -4.24
CA LYS A 225 9.25 -0.46 -4.35
C LYS A 225 8.59 -1.83 -4.16
N PRO A 226 7.36 -1.90 -3.62
CA PRO A 226 6.59 -3.12 -3.60
C PRO A 226 6.12 -3.43 -5.04
N VAL A 227 6.34 -4.66 -5.52
CA VAL A 227 6.00 -5.04 -6.90
C VAL A 227 4.87 -6.06 -6.98
N PHE A 228 4.73 -6.90 -5.96
CA PHE A 228 3.73 -7.96 -5.94
C PHE A 228 3.29 -8.27 -4.50
N TYR A 229 2.08 -8.74 -4.33
CA TYR A 229 1.64 -9.37 -3.08
C TYR A 229 0.68 -10.52 -3.38
N ARG A 230 0.60 -11.47 -2.46
CA ARG A 230 -0.40 -12.53 -2.47
C ARG A 230 -1.19 -12.54 -1.17
N VAL A 231 -2.51 -12.62 -1.29
CA VAL A 231 -3.40 -12.82 -0.14
C VAL A 231 -3.57 -14.32 0.08
N VAL A 232 -3.31 -14.77 1.30
CA VAL A 232 -3.51 -16.17 1.69
C VAL A 232 -4.31 -16.25 2.99
N GLN A 233 -4.91 -17.41 3.24
CA GLN A 233 -5.67 -17.65 4.45
C GLN A 233 -4.78 -17.49 5.70
N GLY A 234 -5.34 -16.93 6.76
CA GLY A 234 -4.59 -16.59 7.97
C GLY A 234 -3.96 -17.76 8.72
N SER A 235 -4.46 -18.99 8.51
CA SER A 235 -3.89 -20.21 9.08
C SER A 235 -2.70 -20.77 8.30
N ILE A 236 -2.46 -20.30 7.07
CA ILE A 236 -1.38 -20.77 6.21
C ILE A 236 -0.06 -20.18 6.72
N VAL A 237 0.91 -21.06 6.93
CA VAL A 237 2.27 -20.64 7.32
C VAL A 237 3.08 -20.20 6.10
N ASP A 238 3.97 -19.22 6.27
CA ASP A 238 4.76 -18.61 5.21
C ASP A 238 5.53 -19.63 4.38
N LYS A 239 6.08 -20.69 5.02
CA LYS A 239 6.82 -21.76 4.34
C LYS A 239 6.04 -22.45 3.24
N SER A 240 4.75 -22.72 3.45
CA SER A 240 3.91 -23.45 2.49
C SER A 240 3.45 -22.58 1.34
N ALA A 241 3.24 -21.28 1.57
CA ALA A 241 2.78 -20.34 0.56
C ALA A 241 3.92 -19.70 -0.26
N PHE A 242 5.18 -19.93 0.14
CA PHE A 242 6.34 -19.24 -0.42
C PHE A 242 6.52 -19.49 -1.92
N MET A 243 6.71 -20.75 -2.31
CA MET A 243 6.95 -21.08 -3.72
C MET A 243 5.77 -20.76 -4.63
N ASP A 244 4.54 -20.89 -4.12
CA ASP A 244 3.36 -20.44 -4.84
C ASP A 244 3.38 -18.93 -5.08
N THR A 245 3.90 -18.16 -4.11
CA THR A 245 4.03 -16.70 -4.25
C THR A 245 5.14 -16.34 -5.24
N VAL A 246 6.28 -17.02 -5.21
CA VAL A 246 7.37 -16.87 -6.19
C VAL A 246 6.87 -17.14 -7.62
N ASN A 247 6.13 -18.24 -7.80
CA ASN A 247 5.56 -18.62 -9.10
C ASN A 247 4.47 -17.63 -9.55
N ALA A 248 3.59 -17.23 -8.63
CA ALA A 248 2.53 -16.26 -8.90
C ALA A 248 3.09 -14.89 -9.28
N ALA A 249 4.19 -14.45 -8.68
CA ALA A 249 4.88 -13.21 -9.05
C ALA A 249 5.55 -13.26 -10.43
N GLY A 250 5.72 -14.44 -11.03
CA GLY A 250 6.37 -14.59 -12.33
C GLY A 250 7.89 -14.34 -12.28
N CYS A 251 8.52 -14.58 -11.13
CA CYS A 251 9.95 -14.37 -10.95
C CYS A 251 10.75 -15.25 -11.92
N SER A 252 11.70 -14.65 -12.62
CA SER A 252 12.64 -15.35 -13.49
C SER A 252 14.05 -14.75 -13.37
N ASP A 253 15.06 -15.60 -13.24
CA ASP A 253 16.46 -15.19 -13.07
C ASP A 253 16.72 -14.20 -11.91
N CYS A 254 15.85 -14.19 -10.90
CA CYS A 254 15.93 -13.28 -9.76
C CYS A 254 16.79 -13.83 -8.63
N ILE A 255 17.29 -12.93 -7.78
CA ILE A 255 17.83 -13.26 -6.46
C ILE A 255 16.68 -13.11 -5.45
N ILE A 256 16.36 -14.16 -4.72
CA ILE A 256 15.27 -14.17 -3.76
C ILE A 256 15.83 -14.09 -2.34
N ILE A 257 15.47 -13.04 -1.62
CA ILE A 257 15.79 -12.84 -0.22
C ILE A 257 14.48 -12.91 0.57
N ALA A 258 14.41 -13.78 1.56
CA ALA A 258 13.20 -13.91 2.36
C ALA A 258 13.52 -13.92 3.86
N ASP A 259 12.48 -13.78 4.69
CA ASP A 259 12.63 -13.82 6.13
C ASP A 259 12.86 -15.26 6.66
N LYS A 260 13.30 -15.36 7.90
CA LYS A 260 13.59 -16.61 8.64
C LYS A 260 12.42 -17.62 8.57
N GLY A 261 11.18 -17.11 8.53
CA GLY A 261 9.96 -17.92 8.42
C GLY A 261 9.84 -18.72 7.11
N PHE A 262 10.55 -18.37 6.05
CA PHE A 262 10.43 -18.99 4.73
C PHE A 262 11.42 -20.15 4.48
N TYR A 263 12.43 -20.29 5.32
CA TYR A 263 13.40 -21.36 5.16
C TYR A 263 12.79 -22.74 5.44
N SER A 264 12.93 -23.62 4.46
CA SER A 264 12.69 -25.07 4.58
C SER A 264 13.49 -25.81 3.53
N LYS A 265 13.85 -27.09 3.81
CA LYS A 265 14.53 -27.92 2.80
C LYS A 265 13.73 -28.06 1.49
N PRO A 266 12.40 -28.26 1.51
CA PRO A 266 11.58 -28.26 0.29
C PRO A 266 11.66 -26.94 -0.48
N ASN A 267 11.56 -25.77 0.18
CA ASN A 267 11.65 -24.47 -0.48
C ASN A 267 13.03 -24.26 -1.13
N VAL A 268 14.11 -24.59 -0.43
CA VAL A 268 15.47 -24.55 -1.00
C VAL A 268 15.58 -25.44 -2.24
N SER A 269 15.07 -26.67 -2.17
CA SER A 269 15.08 -27.59 -3.32
C SER A 269 14.25 -27.06 -4.49
N ALA A 270 13.09 -26.46 -4.21
CA ALA A 270 12.22 -25.88 -5.24
C ALA A 270 12.89 -24.67 -5.93
N LEU A 271 13.53 -23.78 -5.17
CA LEU A 271 14.30 -22.64 -5.72
C LEU A 271 15.44 -23.13 -6.62
N LEU A 272 16.21 -24.12 -6.17
CA LEU A 272 17.29 -24.72 -6.97
C LEU A 272 16.77 -25.35 -8.27
N ASN A 273 15.67 -26.10 -8.20
CA ASN A 273 15.05 -26.72 -9.37
C ASN A 273 14.50 -25.68 -10.35
N ALA A 274 14.06 -24.53 -9.85
CA ALA A 274 13.62 -23.39 -10.66
C ALA A 274 14.78 -22.52 -11.18
N GLY A 275 16.05 -22.89 -10.90
CA GLY A 275 17.23 -22.10 -11.30
C GLY A 275 17.36 -20.74 -10.60
N MET A 276 16.65 -20.55 -9.50
CA MET A 276 16.64 -19.28 -8.78
C MET A 276 17.87 -19.16 -7.86
N ARG A 277 18.39 -17.94 -7.77
CA ARG A 277 19.38 -17.54 -6.76
C ARG A 277 18.67 -17.13 -5.49
N TYR A 278 19.25 -17.35 -4.32
CA TYR A 278 18.57 -17.03 -3.08
C TYR A 278 19.51 -16.76 -1.90
N ILE A 279 19.00 -16.03 -0.90
CA ILE A 279 19.57 -15.79 0.42
C ILE A 279 18.45 -16.05 1.45
N LEU A 280 18.55 -17.13 2.22
CA LEU A 280 17.55 -17.50 3.22
C LEU A 280 18.19 -17.65 4.60
N PRO A 281 17.69 -16.92 5.62
CA PRO A 281 18.17 -17.07 7.00
C PRO A 281 17.87 -18.48 7.53
N LEU A 282 18.84 -19.06 8.20
CA LEU A 282 18.69 -20.33 8.88
C LEU A 282 18.06 -20.11 10.28
N GLN A 283 17.21 -21.06 10.69
CA GLN A 283 16.75 -21.14 12.05
C GLN A 283 17.88 -21.67 12.94
N GLU A 284 17.97 -21.20 14.17
CA GLU A 284 19.05 -21.54 15.11
C GLU A 284 19.18 -23.04 15.40
N ASN A 285 18.08 -23.79 15.30
CA ASN A 285 18.05 -25.25 15.49
C ASN A 285 18.24 -26.05 14.19
N THR A 286 18.67 -25.41 13.10
CA THR A 286 18.87 -26.07 11.83
C THR A 286 20.16 -26.88 11.87
N VAL A 287 20.12 -28.15 11.41
CA VAL A 287 21.26 -29.08 11.38
C VAL A 287 22.49 -28.51 10.64
N ASN A 288 22.28 -27.52 9.76
CA ASN A 288 23.35 -26.85 9.00
C ASN A 288 24.09 -25.77 9.80
N VAL A 289 23.60 -25.41 10.98
CA VAL A 289 24.26 -24.46 11.87
C VAL A 289 25.13 -25.29 12.81
N GLU A 290 26.45 -25.08 12.78
CA GLU A 290 27.40 -25.83 13.61
C GLU A 290 27.27 -25.42 15.08
N PRO A 291 26.70 -26.26 15.99
CA PRO A 291 26.54 -25.87 17.39
C PRO A 291 27.89 -25.61 18.09
N GLU A 292 28.90 -26.40 17.74
CA GLU A 292 30.26 -26.29 18.31
C GLU A 292 30.92 -24.92 18.03
N PHE A 293 30.52 -24.29 16.93
CA PHE A 293 31.03 -22.98 16.55
C PHE A 293 30.56 -21.87 17.51
N TYR A 294 29.36 -22.03 18.07
CA TYR A 294 28.81 -21.10 19.04
C TYR A 294 29.33 -21.36 20.47
N GLN A 295 29.69 -22.62 20.76
CA GLN A 295 30.15 -23.00 22.08
C GLN A 295 31.63 -22.62 22.35
N ASN A 296 32.46 -22.64 21.30
CA ASN A 296 33.87 -22.28 21.34
C ASN A 296 34.27 -21.33 20.22
N PRO A 297 33.82 -20.06 20.26
CA PRO A 297 34.13 -19.08 19.24
C PRO A 297 35.58 -18.57 19.38
N SER A 298 36.53 -19.36 18.93
CA SER A 298 37.90 -18.82 18.79
C SER A 298 37.97 -17.96 17.55
N ASP A 299 38.65 -16.81 17.63
CA ASP A 299 38.78 -15.88 16.50
C ASP A 299 39.53 -16.49 15.29
N SER A 300 40.29 -17.56 15.51
CA SER A 300 40.94 -18.34 14.46
C SER A 300 40.00 -19.13 13.53
N LYS A 301 38.72 -19.25 13.88
CA LYS A 301 37.72 -19.95 13.05
C LYS A 301 36.98 -19.03 12.08
N TRP A 302 37.22 -17.73 12.14
CA TRP A 302 36.59 -16.76 11.24
C TRP A 302 37.44 -16.55 10.01
N ASP A 303 36.78 -16.42 8.84
CA ASP A 303 37.48 -16.17 7.57
C ASP A 303 37.84 -14.70 7.43
N ASN A 304 36.97 -13.80 7.89
CA ASN A 304 37.16 -12.36 7.77
C ASN A 304 36.34 -11.59 8.83
N VAL A 305 36.63 -10.29 8.94
CA VAL A 305 35.87 -9.29 9.71
C VAL A 305 35.73 -8.00 8.90
N PHE A 306 34.56 -7.40 8.92
CA PHE A 306 34.29 -6.12 8.25
C PHE A 306 33.50 -5.15 9.15
N SER A 307 33.56 -3.87 8.80
CA SER A 307 32.81 -2.83 9.50
C SER A 307 31.44 -2.62 8.84
N TYR A 308 30.39 -2.58 9.64
CA TYR A 308 29.03 -2.18 9.25
C TYR A 308 28.45 -1.24 10.29
N ASN A 309 28.12 0.00 9.94
CA ASN A 309 27.60 1.02 10.86
C ASN A 309 28.43 1.16 12.15
N LYS A 310 29.77 1.23 12.01
CA LYS A 310 30.75 1.30 13.10
C LYS A 310 30.78 0.06 14.04
N ARG A 311 30.19 -1.06 13.63
CA ARG A 311 30.23 -2.33 14.33
C ARG A 311 31.15 -3.30 13.59
N ALA A 312 31.88 -4.12 14.35
CA ALA A 312 32.65 -5.20 13.76
C ALA A 312 31.77 -6.42 13.57
N VAL A 313 31.71 -6.90 12.33
CA VAL A 313 30.97 -8.11 11.96
C VAL A 313 31.94 -9.16 11.49
N TRP A 314 32.03 -10.24 12.23
CA TRP A 314 32.84 -11.41 11.90
C TRP A 314 32.05 -12.29 10.94
N CYS A 315 32.71 -12.91 9.99
CA CYS A 315 32.04 -13.75 8.98
C CYS A 315 32.82 -15.01 8.64
N ARG A 316 32.09 -16.03 8.27
CA ARG A 316 32.57 -17.31 7.78
C ARG A 316 31.71 -17.83 6.66
N LYS A 317 32.34 -18.36 5.62
CA LYS A 317 31.71 -19.03 4.48
C LYS A 317 32.13 -20.49 4.45
N ARG A 318 31.18 -21.41 4.30
CA ARG A 318 31.46 -22.81 4.06
C ARG A 318 30.54 -23.42 3.02
N ARG A 319 31.03 -24.35 2.25
CA ARG A 319 30.22 -25.12 1.32
C ARG A 319 29.36 -26.14 2.09
N SER A 320 28.07 -26.24 1.75
CA SER A 320 27.11 -27.15 2.40
C SER A 320 26.55 -28.15 1.39
N GLY A 321 26.90 -29.44 1.56
CA GLY A 321 26.39 -30.50 0.73
C GLY A 321 26.86 -30.48 -0.72
N ASN A 322 26.30 -31.38 -1.55
CA ASN A 322 26.70 -31.59 -2.95
C ASN A 322 25.94 -30.69 -3.97
N ARG A 323 25.03 -29.84 -3.52
CA ARG A 323 24.13 -29.05 -4.39
C ARG A 323 24.58 -27.60 -4.67
N GLY A 324 25.85 -27.27 -4.39
CA GLY A 324 26.36 -25.94 -4.65
C GLY A 324 25.88 -24.86 -3.66
N ASN A 325 25.38 -25.24 -2.49
CA ASN A 325 24.97 -24.32 -1.47
C ASN A 325 26.12 -23.92 -0.55
N PHE A 326 26.04 -22.69 -0.04
CA PHE A 326 26.94 -22.14 0.96
C PHE A 326 26.16 -21.77 2.23
N ILE A 327 26.84 -21.92 3.37
CA ILE A 327 26.38 -21.39 4.64
C ILE A 327 27.30 -20.22 4.99
N TYR A 328 26.67 -19.06 5.17
CA TYR A 328 27.30 -17.83 5.60
C TYR A 328 26.93 -17.58 7.06
N THR A 329 27.90 -17.60 7.94
CA THR A 329 27.70 -17.38 9.38
C THR A 329 28.33 -16.05 9.78
N PHE A 330 27.61 -15.27 10.60
CA PHE A 330 28.03 -13.96 11.06
C PHE A 330 27.93 -13.84 12.58
N ARG A 331 28.81 -13.03 13.16
CA ARG A 331 28.78 -12.61 14.56
C ARG A 331 28.86 -11.09 14.63
N ASP A 332 27.91 -10.47 15.29
CA ASP A 332 27.89 -9.02 15.59
C ASP A 332 27.93 -8.87 17.13
N ASP A 333 29.11 -8.53 17.64
CA ASP A 333 29.34 -8.43 19.09
C ASP A 333 28.56 -7.27 19.73
N SER A 334 28.37 -6.17 19.01
CA SER A 334 27.57 -5.03 19.49
C SER A 334 26.10 -5.44 19.61
N ARG A 335 25.56 -6.12 18.60
CA ARG A 335 24.18 -6.64 18.65
C ARG A 335 24.02 -7.70 19.73
N ARG A 336 25.04 -8.49 19.97
CA ARG A 336 25.03 -9.46 21.08
C ARG A 336 24.89 -8.77 22.42
N ALA A 337 25.66 -7.71 22.67
CA ALA A 337 25.58 -6.95 23.91
C ALA A 337 24.18 -6.34 24.11
N GLU A 338 23.58 -5.76 23.04
CA GLU A 338 22.22 -5.24 23.07
C GLU A 338 21.19 -6.34 23.43
N LEU A 339 21.26 -7.50 22.75
CA LEU A 339 20.34 -8.61 22.97
C LEU A 339 20.47 -9.21 24.38
N VAL A 340 21.68 -9.31 24.90
CA VAL A 340 21.92 -9.75 26.27
C VAL A 340 21.30 -8.76 27.26
N GLY A 341 21.51 -7.46 27.06
CA GLY A 341 20.90 -6.43 27.89
C GLY A 341 19.37 -6.55 27.95
N HIS A 342 18.73 -6.61 26.76
CA HIS A 342 17.27 -6.80 26.69
C HIS A 342 16.78 -8.13 27.29
N PHE A 343 17.57 -9.19 27.20
CA PHE A 343 17.24 -10.46 27.84
C PHE A 343 17.24 -10.32 29.36
N VAL A 344 18.28 -9.72 29.93
CA VAL A 344 18.37 -9.48 31.35
C VAL A 344 17.23 -8.60 31.85
N GLU A 345 17.00 -7.44 31.22
CA GLU A 345 15.88 -6.54 31.54
C GLU A 345 14.52 -7.24 31.52
N ARG A 346 14.29 -8.14 30.56
CA ARG A 346 13.06 -8.92 30.51
C ARG A 346 12.94 -9.90 31.65
N VAL A 347 14.00 -10.63 31.97
CA VAL A 347 14.00 -11.58 33.07
C VAL A 347 13.78 -10.87 34.41
N GLU A 348 14.45 -9.75 34.65
CA GLU A 348 14.26 -8.92 35.83
C GLU A 348 12.82 -8.41 35.96
N LYS A 349 12.23 -7.98 34.86
CA LYS A 349 10.83 -7.50 34.81
C LYS A 349 9.82 -8.61 35.11
N ASP A 350 10.05 -9.81 34.55
CA ASP A 350 9.06 -10.89 34.58
C ASP A 350 9.19 -11.74 35.86
N TYR A 351 10.41 -11.84 36.46
CA TYR A 351 10.72 -12.75 37.58
C TYR A 351 11.39 -12.09 38.77
N GLY A 352 11.89 -10.86 38.67
CA GLY A 352 12.59 -10.10 39.70
C GLY A 352 14.10 -9.96 39.46
N GLU A 353 14.71 -8.95 40.13
CA GLU A 353 16.11 -8.53 39.86
C GLU A 353 17.17 -9.61 40.15
N GLU A 354 16.90 -10.56 41.05
CA GLU A 354 17.84 -11.60 41.44
C GLU A 354 17.69 -12.93 40.68
N GLU A 355 16.73 -13.05 39.76
CA GLU A 355 16.41 -14.31 39.10
C GLU A 355 17.25 -14.59 37.83
N CYS A 356 17.93 -13.59 37.28
CA CYS A 356 18.80 -13.78 36.12
C CYS A 356 20.18 -14.29 36.54
N GLN A 357 20.40 -15.59 36.36
CA GLN A 357 21.68 -16.20 36.66
C GLN A 357 22.65 -16.10 35.49
N PRO A 358 23.98 -15.95 35.72
CA PRO A 358 24.99 -15.92 34.65
C PRO A 358 24.91 -17.11 33.69
N LYS A 359 24.53 -18.32 34.22
CA LYS A 359 24.32 -19.51 33.39
C LYS A 359 23.22 -19.38 32.33
N ASP A 360 22.18 -18.57 32.62
CA ASP A 360 21.06 -18.37 31.70
C ASP A 360 21.51 -17.49 30.52
N VAL A 361 22.32 -16.47 30.80
CA VAL A 361 22.96 -15.65 29.76
C VAL A 361 23.96 -16.46 28.93
N VAL A 362 24.75 -17.34 29.60
CA VAL A 362 25.71 -18.23 28.90
C VAL A 362 24.98 -19.25 28.00
N ASN A 363 23.81 -19.74 28.42
CA ASN A 363 23.01 -20.65 27.62
C ASN A 363 22.42 -19.97 26.35
N GLU A 364 22.29 -18.63 26.35
CA GLU A 364 21.91 -17.83 25.17
C GLU A 364 23.12 -17.49 24.27
N VAL A 365 24.03 -18.45 24.12
CA VAL A 365 25.32 -18.33 23.38
C VAL A 365 25.12 -17.86 21.94
N ARG A 366 23.91 -18.08 21.39
CA ARG A 366 23.58 -17.74 19.99
C ARG A 366 23.19 -16.29 19.76
N MET A 367 23.01 -15.49 20.82
CA MET A 367 22.74 -14.07 20.67
C MET A 367 23.86 -13.37 19.90
N GLY A 368 23.47 -12.58 18.89
CA GLY A 368 24.40 -11.89 18.01
C GLY A 368 24.97 -12.74 16.87
N TYR A 369 24.65 -14.05 16.82
CA TYR A 369 24.99 -14.92 15.70
C TYR A 369 23.78 -15.09 14.77
N PHE A 370 24.05 -15.20 13.48
CA PHE A 370 23.06 -15.54 12.48
C PHE A 370 23.72 -16.16 11.24
N SER A 371 22.98 -17.01 10.58
CA SER A 371 23.48 -17.73 9.41
C SER A 371 22.49 -17.67 8.25
N PHE A 372 23.02 -17.69 7.04
CA PHE A 372 22.24 -17.76 5.80
C PHE A 372 22.62 -18.99 4.99
N CYS A 373 21.63 -19.58 4.33
CA CYS A 373 21.83 -20.53 3.25
C CYS A 373 21.65 -19.79 1.92
N SER A 374 22.60 -19.94 1.01
CA SER A 374 22.57 -19.33 -0.32
C SER A 374 23.25 -20.23 -1.34
N ASN A 375 22.85 -20.12 -2.62
CA ASN A 375 23.57 -20.73 -3.74
C ASN A 375 24.47 -19.71 -4.48
N LEU A 376 24.58 -18.49 -3.98
CA LEU A 376 25.52 -17.49 -4.46
C LEU A 376 26.91 -17.79 -3.90
N ASP A 377 27.94 -17.81 -4.76
CA ASP A 377 29.33 -17.93 -4.40
C ASP A 377 30.00 -16.54 -4.41
N VAL A 378 29.64 -15.72 -3.43
CA VAL A 378 30.10 -14.33 -3.31
C VAL A 378 30.79 -14.08 -1.96
N GLU A 379 31.34 -12.91 -1.79
CA GLU A 379 31.93 -12.51 -0.51
C GLU A 379 30.88 -12.42 0.61
N PRO A 380 31.17 -12.89 1.83
CA PRO A 380 30.21 -12.86 2.94
C PRO A 380 29.61 -11.47 3.20
N ARG A 381 30.40 -10.40 3.01
CA ARG A 381 29.93 -9.02 3.18
C ARG A 381 28.77 -8.68 2.26
N GLU A 382 28.76 -9.18 1.01
CA GLU A 382 27.67 -8.93 0.06
C GLU A 382 26.38 -9.57 0.55
N ILE A 383 26.41 -10.85 0.96
CA ILE A 383 25.24 -11.55 1.55
C ILE A 383 24.68 -10.79 2.75
N TYR A 384 25.58 -10.27 3.60
CA TYR A 384 25.18 -9.51 4.77
C TYR A 384 24.46 -8.20 4.39
N LEU A 385 25.02 -7.45 3.47
CA LEU A 385 24.45 -6.16 3.01
C LEU A 385 23.12 -6.37 2.31
N ASP A 386 23.06 -7.32 1.39
CA ASP A 386 21.84 -7.67 0.67
C ASP A 386 20.69 -8.03 1.61
N TYR A 387 21.00 -8.80 2.65
CA TYR A 387 19.98 -9.15 3.66
C TYR A 387 19.57 -7.94 4.52
N LYS A 388 20.48 -7.03 4.82
CA LYS A 388 20.17 -5.84 5.62
C LYS A 388 19.21 -4.87 4.92
N GLU A 389 19.23 -4.82 3.60
CA GLU A 389 18.28 -4.01 2.82
C GLU A 389 16.83 -4.50 2.91
N ARG A 390 16.60 -5.71 3.46
CA ARG A 390 15.26 -6.19 3.82
C ARG A 390 14.50 -5.25 4.77
N TRP A 391 15.20 -4.36 5.46
CA TRP A 391 14.59 -3.33 6.32
C TRP A 391 13.58 -2.45 5.57
N ASP A 392 13.77 -2.23 4.28
CA ASP A 392 12.85 -1.43 3.45
C ASP A 392 11.45 -2.06 3.37
N ILE A 393 11.35 -3.40 3.35
CA ILE A 393 10.04 -4.07 3.35
C ILE A 393 9.34 -3.99 4.72
N GLU A 394 10.11 -3.94 5.82
CA GLU A 394 9.54 -3.73 7.15
C GLU A 394 8.96 -2.32 7.27
N GLN A 395 9.62 -1.30 6.74
CA GLN A 395 9.08 0.06 6.63
C GLN A 395 7.80 0.11 5.78
N CYS A 396 7.73 -0.70 4.72
CA CYS A 396 6.52 -0.85 3.91
C CYS A 396 5.34 -1.35 4.77
N PHE A 397 5.57 -2.35 5.62
CA PHE A 397 4.54 -2.88 6.51
C PHE A 397 4.13 -1.90 7.59
N ASP A 398 5.08 -1.18 8.16
CA ASP A 398 4.79 -0.12 9.13
C ASP A 398 3.95 0.99 8.49
N TYR A 399 4.28 1.37 7.26
CA TYR A 399 3.47 2.33 6.53
C TYR A 399 2.06 1.79 6.24
N LEU A 400 1.93 0.54 5.76
CA LEU A 400 0.65 -0.13 5.58
C LEU A 400 -0.17 -0.14 6.87
N LYS A 401 0.42 -0.55 7.98
CA LYS A 401 -0.28 -0.70 9.26
C LYS A 401 -0.66 0.63 9.89
N ASN A 402 0.23 1.61 9.87
CA ASN A 402 0.09 2.84 10.62
C ASN A 402 -0.49 4.01 9.80
N SER A 403 -0.16 4.10 8.52
CA SER A 403 -0.54 5.24 7.69
C SER A 403 -1.79 4.98 6.85
N VAL A 404 -2.02 3.72 6.46
CA VAL A 404 -3.19 3.35 5.65
C VAL A 404 -4.28 2.67 6.50
N SER A 405 -4.10 2.63 7.84
CA SER A 405 -5.03 2.03 8.80
C SER A 405 -5.54 0.66 8.33
N THR A 406 -4.69 -0.35 8.42
CA THR A 406 -4.91 -1.68 7.85
C THR A 406 -5.87 -2.57 8.63
N ASN A 407 -6.53 -2.06 9.65
CA ASN A 407 -7.61 -2.82 10.26
C ASN A 407 -8.76 -2.98 9.25
N ALA A 408 -8.66 -4.00 8.39
CA ALA A 408 -9.71 -4.43 7.47
C ALA A 408 -10.94 -4.99 8.23
N SER A 409 -11.15 -4.52 9.46
CA SER A 409 -12.29 -4.89 10.31
C SER A 409 -13.66 -4.66 9.64
N HIS A 410 -13.68 -3.95 8.52
CA HIS A 410 -14.86 -3.67 7.70
C HIS A 410 -14.96 -4.54 6.44
N ALA A 411 -14.01 -5.44 6.20
CA ALA A 411 -14.08 -6.40 5.10
C ALA A 411 -14.95 -7.59 5.54
N HIS A 412 -16.14 -7.70 4.97
CA HIS A 412 -17.09 -8.78 5.26
C HIS A 412 -17.01 -9.91 4.23
N THR A 413 -16.37 -9.70 3.09
CA THR A 413 -16.18 -10.68 2.02
C THR A 413 -14.72 -10.71 1.55
N ASP A 414 -14.29 -11.86 1.03
CA ASP A 414 -12.94 -12.04 0.48
C ASP A 414 -12.69 -11.10 -0.70
N ASP A 415 -13.66 -10.89 -1.57
CA ASP A 415 -13.54 -9.97 -2.70
C ASP A 415 -13.35 -8.52 -2.23
N TYR A 416 -14.08 -8.09 -1.20
CA TYR A 416 -13.85 -6.77 -0.63
C TYR A 416 -12.45 -6.64 -0.05
N PHE A 417 -11.97 -7.67 0.66
CA PHE A 417 -10.63 -7.67 1.23
C PHE A 417 -9.55 -7.59 0.14
N ARG A 418 -9.67 -8.37 -0.94
CA ARG A 418 -8.73 -8.35 -2.07
C ARG A 418 -8.71 -7.00 -2.78
N GLY A 419 -9.87 -6.42 -3.07
CA GLY A 419 -9.97 -5.10 -3.70
C GLY A 419 -9.40 -3.99 -2.80
N TRP A 420 -9.65 -4.07 -1.50
CA TRP A 420 -9.08 -3.18 -0.51
C TRP A 420 -7.55 -3.33 -0.43
N ALA A 421 -7.02 -4.55 -0.42
CA ALA A 421 -5.58 -4.80 -0.44
C ALA A 421 -4.92 -4.23 -1.71
N PHE A 422 -5.59 -4.34 -2.86
CA PHE A 422 -5.08 -3.77 -4.11
C PHE A 422 -5.05 -2.23 -4.09
N LEU A 423 -6.09 -1.57 -3.60
CA LEU A 423 -6.06 -0.11 -3.44
C LEU A 423 -4.94 0.35 -2.51
N ASN A 424 -4.66 -0.40 -1.45
CA ASN A 424 -3.53 -0.11 -0.57
C ASN A 424 -2.19 -0.31 -1.27
N HIS A 425 -2.07 -1.36 -2.08
CA HIS A 425 -0.87 -1.59 -2.88
C HIS A 425 -0.63 -0.44 -3.87
N VAL A 426 -1.66 0.02 -4.57
CA VAL A 426 -1.54 1.20 -5.45
C VAL A 426 -1.18 2.47 -4.65
N SER A 427 -1.74 2.66 -3.46
CA SER A 427 -1.34 3.77 -2.56
C SER A 427 0.14 3.70 -2.19
N LEU A 428 0.66 2.50 -1.92
CA LEU A 428 2.09 2.30 -1.67
C LEU A 428 2.94 2.62 -2.89
N LEU A 429 2.52 2.24 -4.10
CA LEU A 429 3.26 2.57 -5.32
C LEU A 429 3.39 4.10 -5.48
N TYR A 430 2.34 4.87 -5.22
CA TYR A 430 2.41 6.33 -5.18
C TYR A 430 3.37 6.83 -4.09
N TYR A 431 3.30 6.28 -2.89
CA TYR A 431 4.16 6.66 -1.78
C TYR A 431 5.64 6.39 -2.07
N TYR A 432 5.96 5.19 -2.60
CA TYR A 432 7.32 4.82 -2.95
C TYR A 432 7.87 5.61 -4.15
N GLY A 433 7.00 6.03 -5.08
CA GLY A 433 7.37 6.98 -6.12
C GLY A 433 7.88 8.32 -5.54
N LEU A 434 7.16 8.86 -4.55
CA LEU A 434 7.60 10.05 -3.83
C LEU A 434 8.86 9.79 -2.99
N LEU A 435 8.91 8.69 -2.24
CA LEU A 435 10.05 8.33 -1.40
C LEU A 435 11.33 8.21 -2.23
N ASN A 436 11.26 7.56 -3.38
CA ASN A 436 12.39 7.42 -4.30
C ASN A 436 12.81 8.77 -4.90
N ALA A 437 11.86 9.63 -5.27
CA ALA A 437 12.17 10.98 -5.73
C ALA A 437 12.90 11.81 -4.66
N VAL A 438 12.46 11.70 -3.39
CA VAL A 438 13.10 12.36 -2.25
C VAL A 438 14.52 11.84 -2.04
N ARG A 439 14.73 10.52 -2.08
CA ARG A 439 16.05 9.88 -1.95
C ARG A 439 16.99 10.25 -3.11
N ASN A 440 16.52 10.14 -4.35
CA ASN A 440 17.31 10.42 -5.55
C ASN A 440 17.77 11.88 -5.63
N THR A 441 17.02 12.80 -5.05
CA THR A 441 17.36 14.22 -4.97
C THR A 441 18.12 14.61 -3.70
N LYS A 442 18.40 13.65 -2.81
CA LYS A 442 19.05 13.87 -1.50
C LYS A 442 18.27 14.83 -0.60
N LEU A 443 16.98 14.94 -0.80
CA LEU A 443 16.10 15.69 0.10
C LEU A 443 15.89 14.97 1.44
N ASP A 444 16.11 13.66 1.49
CA ASP A 444 15.99 12.80 2.67
C ASP A 444 16.92 13.17 3.82
N ASP A 445 18.00 13.90 3.55
CA ASP A 445 18.84 14.51 4.60
C ASP A 445 18.08 15.51 5.48
N ARG A 446 16.93 16.06 5.00
CA ARG A 446 16.18 17.13 5.66
C ARG A 446 14.68 16.91 5.75
N TYR A 447 14.10 16.16 4.83
CA TYR A 447 12.66 15.96 4.71
C TYR A 447 12.33 14.50 4.41
N SER A 448 11.47 13.90 5.20
CA SER A 448 10.86 12.65 4.86
C SER A 448 9.82 12.81 3.74
N ALA A 449 9.45 11.72 3.06
CA ALA A 449 8.33 11.72 2.12
C ALA A 449 7.03 12.22 2.77
N GLU A 450 6.82 11.90 4.06
CA GLU A 450 5.65 12.38 4.80
C GLU A 450 5.68 13.91 5.04
N ASP A 451 6.87 14.49 5.27
CA ASP A 451 6.99 15.94 5.41
C ASP A 451 6.64 16.63 4.09
N VAL A 452 7.09 16.08 2.96
CA VAL A 452 6.73 16.58 1.63
C VAL A 452 5.22 16.52 1.41
N LEU A 453 4.56 15.39 1.75
CA LEU A 453 3.10 15.27 1.67
C LEU A 453 2.39 16.32 2.54
N LYS A 454 2.82 16.50 3.80
CA LYS A 454 2.24 17.48 4.71
C LYS A 454 2.40 18.92 4.21
N LEU A 455 3.58 19.27 3.71
CA LEU A 455 3.85 20.62 3.18
C LEU A 455 3.04 20.89 1.92
N THR A 456 2.93 19.92 1.02
CA THR A 456 2.21 20.08 -0.25
C THR A 456 0.70 19.94 -0.10
N LYS A 457 0.20 19.27 0.95
CA LYS A 457 -1.24 19.22 1.27
C LYS A 457 -1.83 20.62 1.53
N ASN A 458 -1.03 21.59 1.98
CA ASN A 458 -1.45 22.97 2.22
C ASN A 458 -1.47 23.85 0.94
N ILE A 459 -1.35 23.25 -0.24
CA ILE A 459 -1.46 23.95 -1.51
C ILE A 459 -2.83 23.64 -2.10
N TYR A 460 -3.60 24.69 -2.33
CA TYR A 460 -5.00 24.60 -2.74
C TYR A 460 -5.19 25.09 -4.17
N ARG A 461 -6.16 24.51 -4.85
CA ARG A 461 -6.75 25.00 -6.08
C ARG A 461 -7.98 25.83 -5.71
N VAL A 462 -7.99 27.09 -6.14
CA VAL A 462 -9.02 28.08 -5.80
C VAL A 462 -9.74 28.49 -7.09
N ASP A 463 -11.03 28.28 -7.13
CA ASP A 463 -11.90 28.79 -8.19
C ASP A 463 -12.80 29.87 -7.60
N THR A 464 -12.53 31.11 -7.95
CA THR A 464 -13.31 32.28 -7.52
C THR A 464 -14.56 32.53 -8.36
N GLY A 465 -14.74 31.73 -9.44
CA GLY A 465 -15.86 31.89 -10.38
C GLY A 465 -15.78 33.16 -11.24
N ASP A 466 -14.71 33.92 -11.14
CA ASP A 466 -14.46 35.14 -11.91
C ASP A 466 -13.83 34.82 -13.30
N LYS A 467 -13.58 35.90 -14.07
CA LYS A 467 -12.99 35.80 -15.41
C LYS A 467 -11.51 35.31 -15.39
N GLU A 468 -10.86 35.40 -14.25
CA GLU A 468 -9.45 35.00 -14.10
C GLU A 468 -9.30 33.48 -13.90
N GLY A 469 -10.42 32.79 -13.60
CA GLY A 469 -10.49 31.33 -13.56
C GLY A 469 -9.80 30.74 -12.31
N ILE A 470 -9.25 29.55 -12.49
CA ILE A 470 -8.68 28.75 -11.41
C ILE A 470 -7.26 29.20 -11.11
N ARG A 471 -6.98 29.44 -9.84
CA ARG A 471 -5.67 29.83 -9.31
C ARG A 471 -5.15 28.78 -8.31
N ILE A 472 -3.85 28.73 -8.13
CA ILE A 472 -3.21 27.97 -7.07
C ILE A 472 -2.90 28.91 -5.92
N SER A 473 -3.14 28.49 -4.69
CA SER A 473 -2.80 29.27 -3.49
C SER A 473 -1.31 29.61 -3.46
N ALA A 474 -0.92 30.66 -2.73
CA ALA A 474 0.47 31.01 -2.57
C ALA A 474 1.28 29.86 -1.99
N ILE A 475 2.40 29.54 -2.61
CA ILE A 475 3.31 28.49 -2.18
C ILE A 475 4.43 29.13 -1.36
N GLN A 476 4.68 28.62 -0.16
CA GLN A 476 5.80 29.10 0.66
C GLN A 476 7.13 28.83 -0.02
N LYS A 477 8.10 29.75 0.08
CA LYS A 477 9.45 29.60 -0.54
C LYS A 477 10.12 28.26 -0.25
N LYS A 478 10.00 27.76 0.98
CA LYS A 478 10.55 26.46 1.38
C LYS A 478 9.91 25.30 0.61
N THR A 479 8.59 25.31 0.49
CA THR A 479 7.86 24.29 -0.25
C THR A 479 8.13 24.38 -1.74
N GLN A 480 8.23 25.60 -2.30
CA GLN A 480 8.61 25.80 -3.71
C GLN A 480 9.99 25.23 -4.00
N ALA A 481 10.98 25.47 -3.15
CA ALA A 481 12.33 24.92 -3.33
C ALA A 481 12.34 23.37 -3.32
N ILE A 482 11.47 22.74 -2.51
CA ILE A 482 11.30 21.28 -2.53
C ILE A 482 10.69 20.83 -3.85
N LEU A 483 9.65 21.49 -4.33
CA LEU A 483 9.00 21.17 -5.60
C LEU A 483 9.95 21.32 -6.78
N ASP A 484 10.73 22.41 -6.81
CA ASP A 484 11.75 22.66 -7.84
C ASP A 484 12.81 21.54 -7.85
N THR A 485 13.26 21.11 -6.67
CA THR A 485 14.23 20.01 -6.52
C THR A 485 13.67 18.69 -7.00
N LEU A 486 12.38 18.42 -6.76
CA LEU A 486 11.68 17.23 -7.22
C LEU A 486 11.28 17.28 -8.72
N GLY A 487 11.48 18.43 -9.39
CA GLY A 487 11.06 18.63 -10.78
C GLY A 487 9.53 18.70 -10.97
N VAL A 488 8.81 19.10 -9.92
CA VAL A 488 7.33 19.19 -9.93
C VAL A 488 6.88 20.60 -10.19
N ASP A 489 6.06 20.79 -11.23
CA ASP A 489 5.44 22.09 -11.58
C ASP A 489 3.93 22.04 -11.30
N LEU A 490 3.51 22.68 -10.21
CA LEU A 490 2.10 22.78 -9.85
C LEU A 490 1.34 23.90 -10.60
N LEU A 491 2.04 24.78 -11.30
CA LEU A 491 1.47 25.88 -12.04
C LEU A 491 1.24 25.52 -13.51
N ARG A 492 1.67 24.34 -13.95
CA ARG A 492 1.49 23.87 -15.33
C ARG A 492 0.00 23.80 -15.67
N LYS A 493 -0.43 24.58 -16.64
CA LYS A 493 -1.78 24.49 -17.21
C LYS A 493 -1.91 23.13 -17.92
N LYS A 494 -2.86 22.32 -17.49
CA LYS A 494 -3.27 21.08 -18.18
C LYS A 494 -4.30 21.38 -19.25
#